data_f37929f03d5bf86439549439b3db5116
#
_entry.id   f37929f03d5bf86439549439b3db5116
#
_cell.length_a   1.000
_cell.length_b   1.000
_cell.length_c   1.000
_cell.angle_alpha   90.00
_cell.angle_beta   90.00
_cell.angle_gamma   90.00
#
_symmetry.space_group_name_H-M   'P 1'
#
loop_
_entity.id
_entity.type
_entity.pdbx_description
1 polymer ?
#
loop_
_entity_poly.entity_id
_entity_poly.type
_entity_poly.pdbx_seq_one_letter_code
_entity_poly.pdbx_strand_id
1 'polypeptide(L)'
;MLAKRAAPQRGASSSGAPGRARGAANCVRIIGGQYRRRLLDFPGTEGLRPTPDRVRETLFNWLGQDLPGWVCLDLFAGSGALGFEAASRGAARVIMIERDARAIRALEHNRATLGASQLDILRVDALAWLANNRETFDLIFVDPPFDSGLAGSVLADLVRHIKPGGYAYVEQGSAVVAPPGLIIHRSGRAGRSHFALLIKE
;
A
#
# COMPACT_ATOMS: atom_id res chain seq x y z
N MET A 1 -16.29 16.70 80.76
CA MET A 1 -16.08 17.56 79.58
C MET A 1 -15.21 16.84 78.61
N LEU A 2 -15.80 16.27 77.52
CA LEU A 2 -15.09 15.49 76.52
C LEU A 2 -14.85 16.36 75.29
N ALA A 3 -13.57 16.58 74.95
CA ALA A 3 -13.16 17.23 73.75
C ALA A 3 -13.25 16.28 72.53
N LYS A 4 -14.07 16.64 71.51
CA LYS A 4 -14.14 15.94 70.23
C LYS A 4 -12.90 16.26 69.39
N ARG A 5 -12.15 15.24 68.99
CA ARG A 5 -11.07 15.32 67.99
C ARG A 5 -11.69 15.33 66.58
N ALA A 6 -11.33 16.34 65.79
CA ALA A 6 -11.63 16.39 64.35
C ALA A 6 -10.67 15.53 63.56
N ALA A 7 -11.18 14.77 62.58
CA ALA A 7 -10.41 13.97 61.63
C ALA A 7 -9.89 14.81 60.43
N PRO A 8 -8.73 14.51 59.85
CA PRO A 8 -8.20 15.24 58.68
C PRO A 8 -8.87 14.77 57.40
N GLN A 9 -9.32 15.73 56.59
CA GLN A 9 -9.83 15.52 55.25
C GLN A 9 -8.67 15.17 54.33
N ARG A 10 -8.76 14.05 53.59
CA ARG A 10 -7.85 13.68 52.51
C ARG A 10 -8.28 14.41 51.24
N GLY A 11 -7.44 15.32 50.76
CA GLY A 11 -7.55 15.93 49.45
C GLY A 11 -7.28 14.93 48.34
N ALA A 12 -8.24 14.72 47.46
CA ALA A 12 -8.10 13.95 46.24
C ALA A 12 -7.60 14.91 45.13
N SER A 13 -6.33 14.81 44.75
CA SER A 13 -5.80 15.43 43.55
C SER A 13 -5.89 14.44 42.39
N SER A 14 -6.93 14.55 41.56
CA SER A 14 -7.01 13.86 40.29
C SER A 14 -6.51 14.80 39.19
N SER A 15 -5.21 14.73 38.85
CA SER A 15 -4.70 15.31 37.63
C SER A 15 -4.83 14.26 36.49
N GLY A 16 -6.00 14.17 35.91
CA GLY A 16 -6.24 13.47 34.65
C GLY A 16 -5.67 14.33 33.52
N ALA A 17 -4.52 13.96 32.97
CA ALA A 17 -4.06 14.50 31.71
C ALA A 17 -5.05 14.09 30.60
N PRO A 18 -5.47 15.02 29.70
CA PRO A 18 -6.33 14.65 28.59
C PRO A 18 -5.57 13.77 27.63
N GLY A 19 -5.94 12.50 27.58
CA GLY A 19 -5.46 11.57 26.57
C GLY A 19 -5.79 12.14 25.19
N ARG A 20 -4.76 12.50 24.41
CA ARG A 20 -4.92 12.79 22.99
C ARG A 20 -5.62 11.60 22.37
N ALA A 21 -6.84 11.79 21.88
CA ALA A 21 -7.53 10.86 21.02
C ALA A 21 -6.62 10.56 19.82
N ARG A 22 -5.97 9.41 19.81
CA ARG A 22 -5.32 8.86 18.60
C ARG A 22 -6.46 8.64 17.63
N GLY A 23 -6.48 9.39 16.52
CA GLY A 23 -7.39 9.10 15.41
C GLY A 23 -7.29 7.61 15.11
N ALA A 24 -8.43 6.95 14.95
CA ALA A 24 -8.49 5.51 14.73
C ALA A 24 -7.55 5.16 13.57
N ALA A 25 -6.51 4.38 13.84
CA ALA A 25 -5.65 3.86 12.81
C ALA A 25 -6.47 2.85 11.99
N ASN A 26 -6.52 3.05 10.68
CA ASN A 26 -7.09 2.06 9.78
C ASN A 26 -6.08 0.93 9.60
N CYS A 27 -6.57 -0.30 9.46
CA CYS A 27 -5.70 -1.46 9.26
C CYS A 27 -6.10 -2.21 7.99
N VAL A 28 -5.11 -2.74 7.29
CA VAL A 28 -5.29 -3.69 6.20
C VAL A 28 -4.51 -4.97 6.49
N ARG A 29 -5.11 -6.12 6.21
CA ARG A 29 -4.49 -7.42 6.50
C ARG A 29 -3.71 -7.95 5.30
N ILE A 30 -2.53 -8.51 5.55
CA ILE A 30 -1.78 -9.31 4.57
C ILE A 30 -2.45 -10.68 4.42
N ILE A 31 -2.70 -11.11 3.17
CA ILE A 31 -3.53 -12.27 2.84
C ILE A 31 -2.69 -13.54 2.74
N GLY A 32 -1.54 -13.48 2.07
CA GLY A 32 -0.68 -14.63 1.78
C GLY A 32 0.77 -14.46 2.17
N GLY A 33 1.58 -15.52 1.94
CA GLY A 33 3.02 -15.51 2.13
C GLY A 33 3.48 -15.48 3.59
N GLN A 34 4.74 -15.09 3.81
CA GLN A 34 5.43 -15.15 5.11
C GLN A 34 4.83 -14.24 6.19
N TYR A 35 4.20 -13.11 5.79
CA TYR A 35 3.55 -12.16 6.71
C TYR A 35 2.04 -12.36 6.80
N ARG A 36 1.51 -13.48 6.34
CA ARG A 36 0.07 -13.77 6.33
C ARG A 36 -0.60 -13.46 7.67
N ARG A 37 -1.78 -12.83 7.63
CA ARG A 37 -2.62 -12.39 8.77
C ARG A 37 -2.04 -11.22 9.58
N ARG A 38 -0.86 -10.70 9.27
CA ARG A 38 -0.35 -9.50 9.91
C ARG A 38 -1.15 -8.29 9.45
N LEU A 39 -1.32 -7.32 10.34
CA LEU A 39 -2.02 -6.08 10.06
C LEU A 39 -1.00 -4.98 9.74
N LEU A 40 -1.31 -4.19 8.74
CA LEU A 40 -0.60 -2.98 8.37
C LEU A 40 -1.41 -1.78 8.84
N ASP A 41 -0.84 -0.95 9.66
CA ASP A 41 -1.44 0.31 10.08
C ASP A 41 -1.25 1.37 9.00
N PHE A 42 -2.27 2.17 8.73
CA PHE A 42 -2.14 3.32 7.84
C PHE A 42 -2.97 4.50 8.33
N PRO A 43 -2.60 5.76 8.01
CA PRO A 43 -3.32 6.94 8.46
C PRO A 43 -4.72 7.00 7.83
N GLY A 44 -5.73 7.32 8.64
CA GLY A 44 -7.08 7.62 8.16
C GLY A 44 -7.07 8.95 7.41
N THR A 45 -6.61 8.97 6.18
CA THR A 45 -6.69 10.14 5.29
C THR A 45 -7.89 10.02 4.38
N GLU A 46 -8.58 11.14 4.16
CA GLU A 46 -9.69 11.21 3.22
C GLU A 46 -9.23 10.75 1.84
N GLY A 47 -9.93 9.78 1.23
CA GLY A 47 -9.56 9.21 -0.07
C GLY A 47 -8.62 8.00 -0.04
N LEU A 48 -7.92 7.70 1.06
CA LEU A 48 -7.07 6.51 1.15
C LEU A 48 -7.92 5.28 1.52
N ARG A 49 -8.29 4.48 0.52
CA ARG A 49 -8.93 3.17 0.71
C ARG A 49 -7.97 2.10 0.21
N PRO A 50 -7.57 1.14 1.05
CA PRO A 50 -6.77 0.03 0.55
C PRO A 50 -7.58 -0.80 -0.44
N THR A 51 -6.92 -1.31 -1.48
CA THR A 51 -7.49 -2.30 -2.40
C THR A 51 -8.15 -3.44 -1.60
N PRO A 52 -9.44 -3.76 -1.83
CA PRO A 52 -10.16 -4.76 -1.05
C PRO A 52 -9.46 -6.13 -1.05
N ASP A 53 -9.55 -6.87 0.06
CA ASP A 53 -8.96 -8.21 0.22
C ASP A 53 -9.27 -9.10 -0.99
N ARG A 54 -10.55 -9.14 -1.44
CA ARG A 54 -11.00 -9.96 -2.57
C ARG A 54 -10.30 -9.59 -3.89
N VAL A 55 -10.03 -8.30 -4.12
CA VAL A 55 -9.34 -7.85 -5.35
C VAL A 55 -7.88 -8.29 -5.29
N ARG A 56 -7.22 -8.11 -4.14
CA ARG A 56 -5.84 -8.57 -3.93
C ARG A 56 -5.71 -10.09 -4.05
N GLU A 57 -6.63 -10.86 -3.48
CA GLU A 57 -6.69 -12.31 -3.68
C GLU A 57 -6.80 -12.67 -5.16
N THR A 58 -7.68 -12.00 -5.89
CA THR A 58 -7.86 -12.23 -7.34
C THR A 58 -6.58 -11.93 -8.10
N LEU A 59 -5.94 -10.78 -7.82
CA LEU A 59 -4.68 -10.38 -8.46
C LEU A 59 -3.58 -11.43 -8.24
N PHE A 60 -3.34 -11.81 -6.98
CA PHE A 60 -2.26 -12.75 -6.69
C PHE A 60 -2.57 -14.18 -7.14
N ASN A 61 -3.86 -14.56 -7.29
CA ASN A 61 -4.24 -15.80 -7.98
C ASN A 61 -3.88 -15.76 -9.48
N TRP A 62 -4.05 -14.60 -10.14
CA TRP A 62 -3.64 -14.42 -11.54
C TRP A 62 -2.12 -14.49 -11.73
N LEU A 63 -1.35 -14.02 -10.73
CA LEU A 63 0.12 -14.01 -10.71
C LEU A 63 0.74 -15.36 -10.28
N GLY A 64 -0.06 -16.35 -9.85
CA GLY A 64 0.44 -17.66 -9.43
C GLY A 64 0.76 -17.79 -7.95
N GLN A 65 0.29 -16.87 -7.10
CA GLN A 65 0.41 -16.85 -5.63
C GLN A 65 1.78 -16.45 -5.08
N ASP A 66 2.88 -16.93 -5.63
CA ASP A 66 4.25 -16.67 -5.16
C ASP A 66 5.03 -15.88 -6.21
N LEU A 67 5.92 -15.00 -5.74
CA LEU A 67 6.73 -14.11 -6.58
C LEU A 67 8.24 -14.29 -6.32
N PRO A 68 8.78 -15.53 -6.36
CA PRO A 68 10.14 -15.80 -5.94
C PRO A 68 11.16 -15.08 -6.84
N GLY A 69 11.96 -14.21 -6.22
CA GLY A 69 13.02 -13.48 -6.92
C GLY A 69 12.55 -12.25 -7.73
N TRP A 70 11.25 -11.95 -7.74
CA TRP A 70 10.73 -10.81 -8.49
C TRP A 70 11.18 -9.47 -7.89
N VAL A 71 11.43 -8.51 -8.77
CA VAL A 71 11.62 -7.10 -8.42
C VAL A 71 10.33 -6.37 -8.78
N CYS A 72 9.66 -5.82 -7.76
CA CYS A 72 8.36 -5.18 -7.90
C CYS A 72 8.45 -3.67 -7.64
N LEU A 73 7.54 -2.91 -8.24
CA LEU A 73 7.33 -1.49 -7.99
C LEU A 73 5.88 -1.25 -7.57
N ASP A 74 5.67 -0.62 -6.43
CA ASP A 74 4.37 -0.08 -5.99
C ASP A 74 4.42 1.44 -6.17
N LEU A 75 3.87 1.91 -7.30
CA LEU A 75 4.05 3.30 -7.76
C LEU A 75 3.22 4.31 -6.95
N PHE A 76 2.17 3.85 -6.29
CA PHE A 76 1.28 4.66 -5.45
C PHE A 76 0.98 3.90 -4.17
N ALA A 77 1.98 3.73 -3.30
CA ALA A 77 1.94 2.75 -2.22
C ALA A 77 0.80 2.95 -1.20
N GLY A 78 0.44 4.19 -0.90
CA GLY A 78 -0.67 4.51 -0.02
C GLY A 78 -0.61 3.76 1.32
N SER A 79 -1.52 2.79 1.51
CA SER A 79 -1.55 1.91 2.69
C SER A 79 -0.46 0.85 2.71
N GLY A 80 0.21 0.62 1.57
CA GLY A 80 1.19 -0.43 1.38
C GLY A 80 0.60 -1.82 1.07
N ALA A 81 -0.72 -1.94 0.92
CA ALA A 81 -1.38 -3.23 0.81
C ALA A 81 -0.83 -4.13 -0.31
N LEU A 82 -0.50 -3.57 -1.49
CA LEU A 82 0.04 -4.32 -2.63
C LEU A 82 1.53 -4.62 -2.48
N GLY A 83 2.33 -3.61 -2.10
CA GLY A 83 3.77 -3.78 -1.93
C GLY A 83 4.14 -4.76 -0.81
N PHE A 84 3.48 -4.67 0.36
CA PHE A 84 3.69 -5.63 1.45
C PHE A 84 3.19 -7.03 1.11
N GLU A 85 2.10 -7.16 0.35
CA GLU A 85 1.62 -8.45 -0.12
C GLU A 85 2.64 -9.11 -1.07
N ALA A 86 3.21 -8.35 -2.03
CA ALA A 86 4.27 -8.84 -2.91
C ALA A 86 5.51 -9.29 -2.14
N ALA A 87 5.97 -8.47 -1.17
CA ALA A 87 7.08 -8.84 -0.29
C ALA A 87 6.78 -10.11 0.50
N SER A 88 5.56 -10.24 1.04
CA SER A 88 5.10 -11.43 1.77
C SER A 88 5.13 -12.70 0.93
N ARG A 89 4.92 -12.59 -0.38
CA ARG A 89 4.87 -13.70 -1.34
C ARG A 89 6.22 -14.00 -2.01
N GLY A 90 7.30 -13.46 -1.47
CA GLY A 90 8.66 -13.84 -1.87
C GLY A 90 9.32 -12.94 -2.91
N ALA A 91 8.76 -11.75 -3.20
CA ALA A 91 9.47 -10.76 -4.00
C ALA A 91 10.84 -10.46 -3.37
N ALA A 92 11.89 -10.50 -4.19
CA ALA A 92 13.26 -10.25 -3.72
C ALA A 92 13.48 -8.79 -3.35
N ARG A 93 12.77 -7.86 -4.03
CA ARG A 93 12.80 -6.43 -3.75
C ARG A 93 11.50 -5.79 -4.16
N VAL A 94 11.00 -4.87 -3.34
CA VAL A 94 9.82 -4.05 -3.67
C VAL A 94 10.15 -2.59 -3.40
N ILE A 95 10.10 -1.76 -4.44
CA ILE A 95 10.19 -0.31 -4.30
C ILE A 95 8.78 0.23 -4.13
N MET A 96 8.57 1.03 -3.08
CA MET A 96 7.29 1.63 -2.75
C MET A 96 7.40 3.14 -2.82
N ILE A 97 6.65 3.76 -3.74
CA ILE A 97 6.65 5.21 -3.96
C ILE A 97 5.41 5.83 -3.28
N GLU A 98 5.64 6.83 -2.45
CA GLU A 98 4.58 7.56 -1.78
C GLU A 98 5.01 9.01 -1.51
N ARG A 99 4.13 9.98 -1.66
CA ARG A 99 4.42 11.41 -1.43
C ARG A 99 3.97 11.91 -0.05
N ASP A 100 2.92 11.32 0.52
CA ASP A 100 2.38 11.75 1.81
C ASP A 100 3.28 11.32 2.96
N ALA A 101 3.77 12.28 3.73
CA ALA A 101 4.68 12.03 4.84
C ALA A 101 4.07 11.19 5.98
N ARG A 102 2.73 11.16 6.12
CA ARG A 102 2.05 10.35 7.15
C ARG A 102 1.99 8.90 6.71
N ALA A 103 1.68 8.67 5.41
CA ALA A 103 1.70 7.34 4.83
C ALA A 103 3.13 6.75 4.88
N ILE A 104 4.16 7.51 4.50
CA ILE A 104 5.58 7.09 4.61
C ILE A 104 5.92 6.64 6.05
N ARG A 105 5.54 7.40 7.07
CA ARG A 105 5.80 6.99 8.48
C ARG A 105 5.12 5.67 8.84
N ALA A 106 3.90 5.44 8.35
CA ALA A 106 3.19 4.20 8.58
C ALA A 106 3.84 3.02 7.83
N LEU A 107 4.22 3.22 6.57
CA LEU A 107 4.94 2.22 5.77
C LEU A 107 6.27 1.82 6.44
N GLU A 108 7.07 2.77 6.89
CA GLU A 108 8.33 2.52 7.60
C GLU A 108 8.12 1.81 8.94
N HIS A 109 7.08 2.17 9.69
CA HIS A 109 6.71 1.48 10.92
C HIS A 109 6.34 0.01 10.65
N ASN A 110 5.50 -0.23 9.65
CA ASN A 110 5.10 -1.58 9.24
C ASN A 110 6.29 -2.40 8.75
N ARG A 111 7.18 -1.79 7.93
CA ARG A 111 8.43 -2.43 7.47
C ARG A 111 9.29 -2.90 8.65
N ALA A 112 9.51 -2.03 9.62
CA ALA A 112 10.30 -2.34 10.81
C ALA A 112 9.64 -3.44 11.67
N THR A 113 8.31 -3.35 11.89
CA THR A 113 7.53 -4.32 12.69
C THR A 113 7.54 -5.72 12.07
N LEU A 114 7.55 -5.81 10.73
CA LEU A 114 7.56 -7.08 10.01
C LEU A 114 8.99 -7.60 9.75
N GLY A 115 10.02 -6.78 9.95
CA GLY A 115 11.38 -7.12 9.56
C GLY A 115 11.54 -7.25 8.03
N ALA A 116 10.72 -6.51 7.26
CA ALA A 116 10.64 -6.64 5.81
C ALA A 116 11.77 -5.84 5.12
N SER A 117 12.99 -6.36 5.20
CA SER A 117 14.22 -5.69 4.68
C SER A 117 14.25 -5.55 3.15
N GLN A 118 13.46 -6.33 2.42
CA GLN A 118 13.33 -6.28 0.97
C GLN A 118 12.50 -5.09 0.45
N LEU A 119 11.92 -4.27 1.33
CA LEU A 119 11.15 -3.08 0.96
C LEU A 119 12.03 -1.83 0.95
N ASP A 120 12.05 -1.12 -0.17
CA ASP A 120 12.61 0.22 -0.31
C ASP A 120 11.46 1.25 -0.37
N ILE A 121 11.31 2.07 0.66
CA ILE A 121 10.23 3.06 0.76
C ILE A 121 10.80 4.43 0.44
N LEU A 122 10.26 5.08 -0.60
CA LEU A 122 10.77 6.34 -1.13
C LEU A 122 9.69 7.43 -1.05
N ARG A 123 10.03 8.53 -0.39
CA ARG A 123 9.17 9.72 -0.36
C ARG A 123 9.46 10.60 -1.56
N VAL A 124 8.76 10.40 -2.66
CA VAL A 124 8.94 11.15 -3.92
C VAL A 124 7.62 11.17 -4.70
N ASP A 125 7.48 12.11 -5.63
CA ASP A 125 6.38 12.09 -6.59
C ASP A 125 6.58 10.97 -7.61
N ALA A 126 5.53 10.18 -7.87
CA ALA A 126 5.56 9.00 -8.72
C ALA A 126 5.99 9.30 -10.17
N LEU A 127 5.46 10.38 -10.76
CA LEU A 127 5.79 10.76 -12.14
C LEU A 127 7.22 11.27 -12.25
N ALA A 128 7.64 12.09 -11.30
CA ALA A 128 9.01 12.59 -11.25
C ALA A 128 10.03 11.44 -11.07
N TRP A 129 9.69 10.44 -10.26
CA TRP A 129 10.53 9.27 -10.08
C TRP A 129 10.62 8.43 -11.35
N LEU A 130 9.48 8.12 -12.01
CA LEU A 130 9.46 7.37 -13.27
C LEU A 130 10.28 8.06 -14.37
N ALA A 131 10.16 9.39 -14.50
CA ALA A 131 10.89 10.14 -15.52
C ALA A 131 12.41 10.00 -15.40
N ASN A 132 12.92 9.85 -14.15
CA ASN A 132 14.34 9.78 -13.84
C ASN A 132 14.85 8.36 -13.57
N ASN A 133 13.95 7.37 -13.46
CA ASN A 133 14.34 5.98 -13.23
C ASN A 133 14.68 5.26 -14.55
N ARG A 134 15.55 4.26 -14.46
CA ARG A 134 15.96 3.39 -15.58
C ARG A 134 15.78 1.91 -15.26
N GLU A 135 15.38 1.58 -14.03
CA GLU A 135 15.18 0.19 -13.62
C GLU A 135 13.97 -0.44 -14.32
N THR A 136 14.02 -1.76 -14.49
CA THR A 136 12.93 -2.57 -15.02
C THR A 136 12.46 -3.58 -13.99
N PHE A 137 11.17 -3.88 -14.00
CA PHE A 137 10.47 -4.63 -12.98
C PHE A 137 9.76 -5.86 -13.57
N ASP A 138 9.64 -6.90 -12.77
CA ASP A 138 8.81 -8.06 -13.07
C ASP A 138 7.33 -7.75 -12.92
N LEU A 139 6.99 -6.86 -11.95
CA LEU A 139 5.63 -6.41 -11.68
C LEU A 139 5.60 -4.96 -11.24
N ILE A 140 4.71 -4.15 -11.82
CA ILE A 140 4.42 -2.78 -11.40
C ILE A 140 2.96 -2.68 -10.98
N PHE A 141 2.70 -2.16 -9.77
CA PHE A 141 1.35 -1.80 -9.32
C PHE A 141 1.09 -0.33 -9.62
N VAL A 142 -0.07 -0.05 -10.22
CA VAL A 142 -0.55 1.28 -10.60
C VAL A 142 -1.96 1.44 -10.06
N ASP A 143 -2.07 1.91 -8.82
CA ASP A 143 -3.34 2.17 -8.12
C ASP A 143 -3.35 3.63 -7.61
N PRO A 144 -3.44 4.61 -8.54
CA PRO A 144 -3.45 6.02 -8.18
C PRO A 144 -4.77 6.41 -7.50
N PRO A 145 -4.83 7.56 -6.78
CA PRO A 145 -6.08 8.08 -6.26
C PRO A 145 -7.16 8.19 -7.34
N PHE A 146 -8.38 7.73 -7.05
CA PHE A 146 -9.47 7.44 -8.00
C PHE A 146 -9.81 8.58 -8.99
N ASP A 147 -9.74 9.82 -8.57
CA ASP A 147 -10.14 10.97 -9.38
C ASP A 147 -8.96 11.70 -10.05
N SER A 148 -7.77 11.13 -10.03
CA SER A 148 -6.57 11.81 -10.49
C SER A 148 -6.35 11.78 -12.01
N GLY A 149 -7.00 10.85 -12.73
CA GLY A 149 -6.75 10.61 -14.16
C GLY A 149 -5.33 10.11 -14.50
N LEU A 150 -4.50 9.86 -13.47
CA LEU A 150 -3.08 9.55 -13.62
C LEU A 150 -2.82 8.17 -14.24
N ALA A 151 -3.73 7.19 -14.06
CA ALA A 151 -3.49 5.84 -14.55
C ALA A 151 -3.23 5.80 -16.06
N GLY A 152 -4.03 6.50 -16.85
CA GLY A 152 -3.86 6.54 -18.31
C GLY A 152 -2.57 7.21 -18.78
N SER A 153 -2.17 8.32 -18.14
CA SER A 153 -0.93 9.02 -18.47
C SER A 153 0.33 8.24 -18.09
N VAL A 154 0.27 7.51 -16.98
CA VAL A 154 1.37 6.69 -16.48
C VAL A 154 1.60 5.45 -17.33
N LEU A 155 0.52 4.82 -17.84
CA LEU A 155 0.59 3.54 -18.55
C LEU A 155 1.51 3.56 -19.78
N ALA A 156 1.48 4.65 -20.56
CA ALA A 156 2.35 4.77 -21.74
C ALA A 156 3.83 4.78 -21.38
N ASP A 157 4.19 5.45 -20.28
CA ASP A 157 5.57 5.52 -19.79
C ASP A 157 6.04 4.23 -19.11
N LEU A 158 5.11 3.45 -18.55
CA LEU A 158 5.44 2.22 -17.81
C LEU A 158 6.03 1.13 -18.71
N VAL A 159 5.69 1.10 -20.00
CA VAL A 159 6.14 0.03 -20.91
C VAL A 159 7.65 -0.15 -20.88
N ARG A 160 8.41 0.94 -20.79
CA ARG A 160 9.89 0.89 -20.73
C ARG A 160 10.43 0.33 -19.41
N HIS A 161 9.62 0.39 -18.34
CA HIS A 161 9.99 -0.07 -17.01
C HIS A 161 9.52 -1.50 -16.69
N ILE A 162 8.83 -2.15 -17.61
CA ILE A 162 8.41 -3.55 -17.46
C ILE A 162 9.39 -4.42 -18.22
N LYS A 163 9.90 -5.49 -17.59
CA LYS A 163 10.73 -6.50 -18.24
C LYS A 163 9.92 -7.23 -19.33
N PRO A 164 10.53 -7.77 -20.39
CA PRO A 164 9.86 -8.70 -21.30
C PRO A 164 9.21 -9.84 -20.51
N GLY A 165 7.93 -10.14 -20.76
CA GLY A 165 7.15 -11.10 -19.99
C GLY A 165 6.70 -10.62 -18.61
N GLY A 166 7.08 -9.42 -18.17
CA GLY A 166 6.66 -8.81 -16.91
C GLY A 166 5.26 -8.22 -16.98
N TYR A 167 4.76 -7.79 -15.82
CA TYR A 167 3.36 -7.41 -15.63
C TYR A 167 3.19 -5.97 -15.14
N ALA A 168 2.02 -5.38 -15.48
CA ALA A 168 1.49 -4.19 -14.79
C ALA A 168 0.09 -4.51 -14.27
N TYR A 169 -0.15 -4.32 -12.98
CA TYR A 169 -1.49 -4.26 -12.41
C TYR A 169 -1.96 -2.81 -12.40
N VAL A 170 -3.16 -2.58 -12.91
CA VAL A 170 -3.76 -1.24 -13.01
C VAL A 170 -5.13 -1.26 -12.38
N GLU A 171 -5.42 -0.30 -11.51
CA GLU A 171 -6.75 -0.06 -10.93
C GLU A 171 -7.19 1.38 -11.22
N GLN A 172 -8.44 1.56 -11.72
CA GLN A 172 -8.99 2.88 -12.05
C GLN A 172 -10.52 2.87 -12.11
N GLY A 173 -11.13 4.05 -12.22
CA GLY A 173 -12.61 4.21 -12.24
C GLY A 173 -13.28 3.84 -13.58
N SER A 174 -12.51 3.63 -14.65
CA SER A 174 -13.02 3.26 -15.99
C SER A 174 -12.36 1.99 -16.50
N ALA A 175 -12.87 1.41 -17.58
CA ALA A 175 -12.23 0.24 -18.19
C ALA A 175 -10.77 0.54 -18.56
N VAL A 176 -9.88 -0.41 -18.25
CA VAL A 176 -8.45 -0.29 -18.55
C VAL A 176 -8.25 -0.55 -20.05
N VAL A 177 -7.54 0.36 -20.70
CA VAL A 177 -7.09 0.22 -22.09
C VAL A 177 -5.59 -0.01 -22.08
N ALA A 178 -5.13 -1.10 -22.67
CA ALA A 178 -3.70 -1.39 -22.76
C ALA A 178 -3.02 -0.45 -23.77
N PRO A 179 -1.91 0.20 -23.42
CA PRO A 179 -1.11 0.98 -24.37
C PRO A 179 -0.35 0.05 -25.33
N PRO A 180 0.17 0.56 -26.44
CA PRO A 180 1.06 -0.20 -27.33
C PRO A 180 2.23 -0.85 -26.54
N GLY A 181 2.49 -2.12 -26.81
CA GLY A 181 3.53 -2.93 -26.13
C GLY A 181 3.05 -3.65 -24.86
N LEU A 182 1.80 -3.47 -24.45
CA LEU A 182 1.15 -4.27 -23.42
C LEU A 182 -0.14 -4.89 -23.94
N ILE A 183 -0.50 -6.07 -23.45
CA ILE A 183 -1.79 -6.70 -23.69
C ILE A 183 -2.51 -6.99 -22.39
N ILE A 184 -3.84 -6.97 -22.40
CA ILE A 184 -4.66 -7.36 -21.24
C ILE A 184 -4.57 -8.88 -21.07
N HIS A 185 -3.88 -9.32 -20.02
CA HIS A 185 -3.80 -10.74 -19.65
C HIS A 185 -5.06 -11.18 -18.90
N ARG A 186 -5.52 -10.37 -17.95
CA ARG A 186 -6.75 -10.59 -17.15
C ARG A 186 -7.38 -9.25 -16.80
N SER A 187 -8.70 -9.24 -16.62
CA SER A 187 -9.39 -8.03 -16.13
C SER A 187 -10.55 -8.40 -15.23
N GLY A 188 -10.96 -7.47 -14.38
CA GLY A 188 -12.06 -7.62 -13.44
C GLY A 188 -12.68 -6.30 -13.04
N ARG A 189 -13.76 -6.37 -12.27
CA ARG A 189 -14.46 -5.21 -11.71
C ARG A 189 -14.90 -5.49 -10.28
N ALA A 190 -14.74 -4.50 -9.42
CA ALA A 190 -15.23 -4.51 -8.04
C ALA A 190 -15.90 -3.17 -7.73
N GLY A 191 -17.22 -3.17 -7.63
CA GLY A 191 -17.99 -1.93 -7.48
C GLY A 191 -17.75 -0.97 -8.65
N ARG A 192 -17.20 0.22 -8.35
CA ARG A 192 -16.84 1.23 -9.36
C ARG A 192 -15.41 1.08 -9.90
N SER A 193 -14.60 0.24 -9.26
CA SER A 193 -13.22 0.02 -9.70
C SER A 193 -13.15 -1.01 -10.80
N HIS A 194 -12.40 -0.70 -11.85
CA HIS A 194 -11.95 -1.61 -12.91
C HIS A 194 -10.48 -1.91 -12.68
N PHE A 195 -10.10 -3.17 -12.71
CA PHE A 195 -8.72 -3.57 -12.55
C PHE A 195 -8.30 -4.56 -13.63
N ALA A 196 -7.05 -4.49 -14.04
CA ALA A 196 -6.49 -5.36 -15.05
C ALA A 196 -5.04 -5.71 -14.73
N LEU A 197 -4.65 -6.92 -15.12
CA LEU A 197 -3.29 -7.36 -15.20
C LEU A 197 -2.88 -7.32 -16.67
N LEU A 198 -1.92 -6.46 -17.00
CA LEU A 198 -1.34 -6.33 -18.33
C LEU A 198 -0.03 -7.11 -18.36
N ILE A 199 0.32 -7.67 -19.51
CA ILE A 199 1.62 -8.33 -19.73
C ILE A 199 2.36 -7.64 -20.87
N LYS A 200 3.68 -7.52 -20.74
CA LYS A 200 4.55 -7.04 -21.81
C LYS A 200 4.96 -8.19 -22.72
N GLU A 201 4.71 -8.04 -24.01
CA GLU A 201 5.18 -8.97 -25.04
C GLU A 201 6.70 -8.92 -25.25
#